data_8625949ad7c424d00c2ed59d391e7cfc
#
_entry.id   8625949ad7c424d00c2ed59d391e7cfc
#
_cell.length_a   1.000
_cell.length_b   1.000
_cell.length_c   1.000
_cell.angle_alpha   90.00
_cell.angle_beta   90.00
_cell.angle_gamma   90.00
#
_symmetry.space_group_name_H-M   'P 1'
#
loop_
_entity.id
_entity.type
_entity.pdbx_description
1 polymer ?
#
loop_
_entity_poly.entity_id
_entity_poly.type
_entity_poly.pdbx_seq_one_letter_code
_entity_poly.pdbx_strand_id
1 'polypeptide(L)'
;MTGSAFPYDNETRAKRNERQVDMPLGARAAAQQRERATHRLAVLGEMTGGIAHDFRNLLAAIGSGLRLAEIRAEEPESVRTYIAAARQGLDRGIELTSLVLAFAKHQELEIHAGNLNEFLRSFEPFLRYGAGPDVRVKLELGSDIPNCLIDPALFDSAVLNLVMNARDAMPSGGEIRVTTERLVQTAPTPDLPGPETYACVRVKDDGCGMAPEVLRKVFDPFFTTKGEKGTGIGMLQVQALAQMVGGRIRIKSERGIGTTVDLLFPSIQADL
;
A
#
# COMPACT_ATOMS: atom_id res chain seq x y z
N MET A 1 36.46 25.50 22.74
CA MET A 1 35.15 26.03 23.13
C MET A 1 34.13 25.04 22.59
N THR A 2 33.98 24.04 23.29
CA THR A 2 32.93 23.36 24.03
C THR A 2 31.56 23.37 23.30
N GLY A 3 31.34 22.33 22.48
CA GLY A 3 30.06 21.95 21.95
C GLY A 3 29.30 21.10 22.98
N SER A 4 28.18 21.59 23.45
CA SER A 4 27.24 20.93 24.33
C SER A 4 26.47 19.85 23.55
N ALA A 5 26.78 18.59 23.80
CA ALA A 5 25.95 17.48 23.42
C ALA A 5 24.81 17.34 24.43
N PHE A 6 23.57 17.41 23.96
CA PHE A 6 22.38 17.08 24.75
C PHE A 6 22.34 15.57 25.01
N PRO A 7 22.23 15.10 26.24
CA PRO A 7 22.04 13.69 26.55
C PRO A 7 20.58 13.32 26.29
N TYR A 8 20.27 12.66 25.16
CA TYR A 8 18.99 12.06 24.93
C TYR A 8 18.83 10.81 25.82
N ASP A 9 18.10 10.99 26.77
CA ASP A 9 17.36 10.30 27.79
C ASP A 9 17.15 8.77 27.58
N ASN A 10 18.21 8.00 27.84
CA ASN A 10 18.14 6.54 27.94
C ASN A 10 17.35 6.08 29.19
N GLU A 11 17.23 6.92 30.24
CA GLU A 11 16.48 6.58 31.45
C GLU A 11 14.97 6.60 31.24
N THR A 12 14.44 7.48 30.39
CA THR A 12 13.00 7.53 30.08
C THR A 12 12.58 6.32 29.25
N ARG A 13 13.45 5.81 28.42
CA ARG A 13 13.22 4.60 27.63
C ARG A 13 13.29 3.32 28.47
N ALA A 14 14.20 3.25 29.42
CA ALA A 14 14.32 2.15 30.38
C ALA A 14 13.12 2.08 31.33
N LYS A 15 12.70 3.21 31.92
CA LYS A 15 11.50 3.29 32.78
C LYS A 15 10.19 3.02 32.05
N ARG A 16 10.12 3.26 30.74
CA ARG A 16 8.98 2.92 29.91
C ARG A 16 8.89 1.41 29.64
N ASN A 17 10.03 0.74 29.43
CA ASN A 17 10.10 -0.72 29.27
C ASN A 17 9.80 -1.46 30.57
N GLU A 18 10.27 -0.99 31.73
CA GLU A 18 9.99 -1.63 33.03
C GLU A 18 8.51 -1.57 33.41
N ARG A 19 7.79 -0.47 33.09
CA ARG A 19 6.34 -0.36 33.32
C ARG A 19 5.50 -1.26 32.40
N GLN A 20 6.04 -1.69 31.26
CA GLN A 20 5.35 -2.59 30.34
C GLN A 20 5.43 -4.07 30.77
N VAL A 21 6.39 -4.44 31.63
CA VAL A 21 6.59 -5.83 32.06
C VAL A 21 5.55 -6.29 33.09
N ASP A 22 4.98 -5.37 33.87
CA ASP A 22 4.06 -5.68 34.99
C ASP A 22 2.55 -5.61 34.65
N MET A 23 2.18 -5.33 33.38
CA MET A 23 0.76 -5.25 32.98
C MET A 23 0.20 -6.62 32.59
N PRO A 24 -1.04 -6.96 33.00
CA PRO A 24 -1.74 -8.17 32.53
C PRO A 24 -1.81 -8.21 31.00
N LEU A 25 -1.71 -9.39 30.39
CA LEU A 25 -1.73 -9.57 28.93
C LEU A 25 -2.86 -8.81 28.23
N GLY A 26 -4.07 -8.81 28.81
CA GLY A 26 -5.19 -8.04 28.28
C GLY A 26 -5.03 -6.51 28.31
N ALA A 27 -4.34 -5.99 29.36
CA ALA A 27 -4.06 -4.56 29.47
C ALA A 27 -2.94 -4.11 28.52
N ARG A 28 -1.99 -5.01 28.22
CA ARG A 28 -0.95 -4.77 27.18
C ARG A 28 -1.56 -4.69 25.78
N ALA A 29 -2.46 -5.61 25.45
CA ALA A 29 -3.18 -5.60 24.17
C ALA A 29 -4.02 -4.31 24.03
N ALA A 30 -4.74 -3.91 25.07
CA ALA A 30 -5.52 -2.67 25.07
C ALA A 30 -4.65 -1.39 24.99
N ALA A 31 -3.49 -1.37 25.65
CA ALA A 31 -2.54 -0.25 25.57
C ALA A 31 -1.92 -0.14 24.17
N GLN A 32 -1.50 -1.26 23.57
CA GLN A 32 -1.00 -1.30 22.20
C GLN A 32 -2.07 -0.88 21.18
N GLN A 33 -3.31 -1.30 21.39
CA GLN A 33 -4.43 -0.94 20.53
C GLN A 33 -4.73 0.58 20.61
N ARG A 34 -4.67 1.17 21.80
CA ARG A 34 -4.79 2.64 21.99
C ARG A 34 -3.62 3.41 21.38
N GLU A 35 -2.40 2.96 21.55
CA GLU A 35 -1.20 3.57 20.96
C GLU A 35 -1.25 3.53 19.44
N ARG A 36 -1.66 2.40 18.85
CA ARG A 36 -1.90 2.26 17.42
C ARG A 36 -3.04 3.17 16.92
N ALA A 37 -4.14 3.28 17.67
CA ALA A 37 -5.25 4.18 17.34
C ALA A 37 -4.81 5.65 17.39
N THR A 38 -4.05 6.05 18.41
CA THR A 38 -3.52 7.43 18.55
C THR A 38 -2.52 7.75 17.44
N HIS A 39 -1.66 6.81 17.08
CA HIS A 39 -0.71 6.98 15.96
C HIS A 39 -1.43 7.13 14.62
N ARG A 40 -2.49 6.32 14.38
CA ARG A 40 -3.33 6.44 13.18
C ARG A 40 -4.04 7.79 13.09
N LEU A 41 -4.59 8.28 14.23
CA LEU A 41 -5.24 9.59 14.28
C LEU A 41 -4.24 10.73 14.07
N ALA A 42 -3.01 10.61 14.55
CA ALA A 42 -1.94 11.58 14.30
C ALA A 42 -1.57 11.63 12.81
N VAL A 43 -1.39 10.47 12.16
CA VAL A 43 -1.14 10.35 10.72
C VAL A 43 -2.32 10.89 9.91
N LEU A 44 -3.56 10.58 10.30
CA LEU A 44 -4.77 11.13 9.67
C LEU A 44 -4.86 12.64 9.86
N GLY A 45 -4.52 13.16 11.05
CA GLY A 45 -4.49 14.59 11.35
C GLY A 45 -3.47 15.35 10.49
N GLU A 46 -2.29 14.79 10.29
CA GLU A 46 -1.24 15.36 9.44
C GLU A 46 -1.64 15.32 7.95
N MET A 47 -2.36 14.28 7.54
CA MET A 47 -2.88 14.13 6.18
C MET A 47 -4.17 14.93 5.89
N THR A 48 -4.94 15.31 6.94
CA THR A 48 -6.29 15.92 6.77
C THR A 48 -6.25 17.23 5.99
N GLY A 49 -5.20 18.05 6.15
CA GLY A 49 -5.03 19.29 5.39
C GLY A 49 -4.85 19.04 3.89
N GLY A 50 -4.05 18.06 3.51
CA GLY A 50 -3.82 17.66 2.12
C GLY A 50 -5.04 16.99 1.49
N ILE A 51 -5.67 16.05 2.20
CA ILE A 51 -6.85 15.32 1.71
C ILE A 51 -8.02 16.27 1.43
N ALA A 52 -8.32 17.22 2.32
CA ALA A 52 -9.40 18.19 2.11
C ALA A 52 -9.13 19.13 0.91
N HIS A 53 -7.89 19.51 0.70
CA HIS A 53 -7.47 20.29 -0.46
C HIS A 53 -7.68 19.48 -1.76
N ASP A 54 -7.24 18.23 -1.79
CA ASP A 54 -7.31 17.40 -2.99
C ASP A 54 -8.73 16.95 -3.31
N PHE A 55 -9.55 16.67 -2.29
CA PHE A 55 -10.98 16.43 -2.48
C PHE A 55 -11.68 17.64 -3.13
N ARG A 56 -11.33 18.85 -2.70
CA ARG A 56 -11.85 20.09 -3.30
C ARG A 56 -11.40 20.23 -4.75
N ASN A 57 -10.15 19.92 -5.07
CA ASN A 57 -9.61 19.96 -6.43
C ASN A 57 -10.31 18.94 -7.35
N LEU A 58 -10.58 17.73 -6.86
CA LEU A 58 -11.34 16.72 -7.60
C LEU A 58 -12.77 17.19 -7.90
N LEU A 59 -13.46 17.75 -6.91
CA LEU A 59 -14.81 18.30 -7.11
C LEU A 59 -14.80 19.48 -8.09
N ALA A 60 -13.79 20.33 -8.04
CA ALA A 60 -13.63 21.44 -8.99
C ALA A 60 -13.39 20.95 -10.42
N ALA A 61 -12.56 19.90 -10.59
CA ALA A 61 -12.30 19.29 -11.90
C ALA A 61 -13.57 18.66 -12.49
N ILE A 62 -14.34 17.90 -11.67
CA ILE A 62 -15.63 17.31 -12.07
C ILE A 62 -16.61 18.41 -12.48
N GLY A 63 -16.78 19.43 -11.63
CA GLY A 63 -17.70 20.55 -11.90
C GLY A 63 -17.33 21.35 -13.14
N SER A 64 -16.03 21.58 -13.37
CA SER A 64 -15.54 22.28 -14.56
C SER A 64 -15.77 21.44 -15.82
N GLY A 65 -15.50 20.13 -15.78
CA GLY A 65 -15.74 19.23 -16.90
C GLY A 65 -17.22 19.18 -17.30
N LEU A 66 -18.13 19.06 -16.32
CA LEU A 66 -19.58 19.08 -16.59
C LEU A 66 -20.05 20.43 -17.16
N ARG A 67 -19.60 21.56 -16.59
CA ARG A 67 -19.95 22.89 -17.09
C ARG A 67 -19.45 23.13 -18.52
N LEU A 68 -18.23 22.70 -18.84
CA LEU A 68 -17.70 22.82 -20.19
C LEU A 68 -18.45 21.93 -21.18
N ALA A 69 -18.90 20.75 -20.77
CA ALA A 69 -19.74 19.89 -21.57
C ALA A 69 -21.10 20.54 -21.85
N GLU A 70 -21.72 21.24 -20.88
CA GLU A 70 -22.95 21.99 -21.08
C GLU A 70 -22.76 23.18 -22.04
N ILE A 71 -21.67 23.98 -21.86
CA ILE A 71 -21.38 25.12 -22.72
C ILE A 71 -21.14 24.70 -24.20
N ARG A 72 -20.54 23.51 -24.38
CA ARG A 72 -20.20 22.97 -25.71
C ARG A 72 -21.15 21.87 -26.15
N ALA A 73 -22.41 21.89 -25.71
CA ALA A 73 -23.39 20.83 -25.96
C ALA A 73 -23.60 20.51 -27.44
N GLU A 74 -23.39 21.49 -28.33
CA GLU A 74 -23.50 21.33 -29.78
C GLU A 74 -22.25 20.72 -30.45
N GLU A 75 -21.16 20.51 -29.68
CA GLU A 75 -19.90 19.94 -30.18
C GLU A 75 -19.68 18.52 -29.58
N PRO A 76 -20.15 17.42 -30.22
CA PRO A 76 -20.14 16.09 -29.60
C PRO A 76 -18.77 15.59 -29.16
N GLU A 77 -17.70 15.91 -29.88
CA GLU A 77 -16.33 15.51 -29.53
C GLU A 77 -15.82 16.26 -28.29
N SER A 78 -16.11 17.57 -28.19
CA SER A 78 -15.80 18.38 -27.02
C SER A 78 -16.54 17.87 -25.78
N VAL A 79 -17.84 17.57 -25.90
CA VAL A 79 -18.68 16.98 -24.86
C VAL A 79 -18.08 15.67 -24.34
N ARG A 80 -17.70 14.76 -25.25
CA ARG A 80 -17.07 13.47 -24.88
C ARG A 80 -15.79 13.66 -24.09
N THR A 81 -14.95 14.59 -24.51
CA THR A 81 -13.68 14.91 -23.86
C THR A 81 -13.90 15.45 -22.44
N TYR A 82 -14.81 16.39 -22.26
CA TYR A 82 -15.10 16.97 -20.95
C TYR A 82 -15.79 16.00 -20.00
N ILE A 83 -16.69 15.16 -20.50
CA ILE A 83 -17.31 14.07 -19.72
C ILE A 83 -16.25 13.05 -19.30
N ALA A 84 -15.32 12.68 -20.18
CA ALA A 84 -14.22 11.78 -19.84
C ALA A 84 -13.34 12.33 -18.71
N ALA A 85 -13.00 13.62 -18.77
CA ALA A 85 -12.26 14.31 -17.70
C ALA A 85 -13.04 14.34 -16.37
N ALA A 86 -14.35 14.61 -16.41
CA ALA A 86 -15.19 14.57 -15.21
C ALA A 86 -15.28 13.16 -14.60
N ARG A 87 -15.42 12.12 -15.43
CA ARG A 87 -15.40 10.73 -14.97
C ARG A 87 -14.09 10.35 -14.31
N GLN A 88 -12.96 10.75 -14.89
CA GLN A 88 -11.65 10.53 -14.29
C GLN A 88 -11.51 11.20 -12.92
N GLY A 89 -12.05 12.42 -12.76
CA GLY A 89 -12.13 13.08 -11.46
C GLY A 89 -12.98 12.33 -10.45
N LEU A 90 -14.10 11.75 -10.89
CA LEU A 90 -14.98 10.93 -10.06
C LEU A 90 -14.29 9.65 -9.60
N ASP A 91 -13.62 8.93 -10.50
CA ASP A 91 -12.89 7.68 -10.18
C ASP A 91 -11.81 7.93 -9.12
N ARG A 92 -11.04 9.02 -9.27
CA ARG A 92 -10.06 9.47 -8.25
C ARG A 92 -10.72 9.80 -6.91
N GLY A 93 -11.89 10.42 -6.93
CA GLY A 93 -12.66 10.73 -5.72
C GLY A 93 -13.11 9.47 -4.98
N ILE A 94 -13.55 8.45 -5.68
CA ILE A 94 -13.92 7.14 -5.14
C ILE A 94 -12.70 6.47 -4.49
N GLU A 95 -11.55 6.47 -5.16
CA GLU A 95 -10.30 5.91 -4.61
C GLU A 95 -9.86 6.66 -3.34
N LEU A 96 -9.87 8.00 -3.35
CA LEU A 96 -9.54 8.82 -2.19
C LEU A 96 -10.48 8.55 -1.02
N THR A 97 -11.78 8.45 -1.29
CA THR A 97 -12.78 8.13 -0.28
C THR A 97 -12.55 6.74 0.31
N SER A 98 -12.22 5.76 -0.53
CA SER A 98 -11.90 4.40 -0.11
C SER A 98 -10.65 4.37 0.78
N LEU A 99 -9.62 5.16 0.45
CA LEU A 99 -8.43 5.31 1.28
C LEU A 99 -8.79 5.90 2.65
N VAL A 100 -9.51 7.04 2.67
CA VAL A 100 -9.92 7.70 3.92
C VAL A 100 -10.77 6.76 4.77
N LEU A 101 -11.69 6.03 4.15
CA LEU A 101 -12.51 5.03 4.84
C LEU A 101 -11.69 3.84 5.36
N ALA A 102 -10.69 3.37 4.64
CA ALA A 102 -9.79 2.33 5.13
C ALA A 102 -8.98 2.79 6.35
N PHE A 103 -8.61 4.09 6.41
CA PHE A 103 -7.95 4.68 7.57
C PHE A 103 -8.92 5.04 8.71
N ALA A 104 -10.13 5.54 8.39
CA ALA A 104 -11.09 6.06 9.36
C ALA A 104 -12.03 4.99 9.92
N LYS A 105 -12.31 3.94 9.16
CA LYS A 105 -13.23 2.90 9.63
C LYS A 105 -12.60 2.09 10.76
N HIS A 106 -13.26 2.15 11.92
CA HIS A 106 -13.46 1.03 12.83
C HIS A 106 -14.31 -0.06 12.15
N GLN A 107 -14.06 -0.43 10.89
CA GLN A 107 -14.47 -1.75 10.47
C GLN A 107 -13.57 -2.68 11.27
N GLU A 108 -14.15 -3.55 12.04
CA GLU A 108 -13.46 -4.71 12.57
C GLU A 108 -12.66 -5.26 11.38
N LEU A 109 -11.34 -5.03 11.42
CA LEU A 109 -10.46 -5.60 10.42
C LEU A 109 -10.73 -7.08 10.51
N GLU A 110 -11.24 -7.67 9.45
CA GLU A 110 -11.46 -9.11 9.39
C GLU A 110 -10.10 -9.81 9.21
N ILE A 111 -9.21 -9.55 10.19
CA ILE A 111 -7.89 -10.16 10.21
C ILE A 111 -8.04 -11.61 10.59
N HIS A 112 -7.80 -12.49 9.63
CA HIS A 112 -7.83 -13.92 9.79
C HIS A 112 -6.44 -14.51 9.61
N ALA A 113 -6.21 -15.63 10.30
CA ALA A 113 -5.09 -16.51 9.98
C ALA A 113 -5.37 -17.16 8.62
N GLY A 114 -4.47 -16.99 7.66
CA GLY A 114 -4.67 -17.54 6.33
C GLY A 114 -3.38 -17.77 5.56
N ASN A 115 -3.50 -18.54 4.50
CA ASN A 115 -2.40 -18.85 3.59
C ASN A 115 -2.47 -17.94 2.36
N LEU A 116 -1.39 -17.20 2.07
CA LEU A 116 -1.34 -16.26 0.95
C LEU A 116 -1.62 -16.92 -0.40
N ASN A 117 -1.28 -18.20 -0.56
CA ASN A 117 -1.53 -18.92 -1.79
C ASN A 117 -3.03 -19.13 -2.05
N GLU A 118 -3.83 -19.32 -1.02
CA GLU A 118 -5.29 -19.48 -1.15
C GLU A 118 -5.91 -18.18 -1.64
N PHE A 119 -5.54 -17.04 -1.05
CA PHE A 119 -6.01 -15.73 -1.47
C PHE A 119 -5.59 -15.42 -2.91
N LEU A 120 -4.33 -15.63 -3.27
CA LEU A 120 -3.84 -15.37 -4.62
C LEU A 120 -4.53 -16.25 -5.68
N ARG A 121 -4.79 -17.53 -5.38
CA ARG A 121 -5.51 -18.42 -6.32
C ARG A 121 -6.95 -17.97 -6.54
N SER A 122 -7.66 -17.62 -5.46
CA SER A 122 -9.05 -17.16 -5.56
C SER A 122 -9.16 -15.83 -6.31
N PHE A 123 -8.16 -14.97 -6.20
CA PHE A 123 -8.13 -13.62 -6.77
C PHE A 123 -7.45 -13.55 -8.15
N GLU A 124 -6.83 -14.63 -8.63
CA GLU A 124 -6.12 -14.67 -9.92
C GLU A 124 -6.91 -14.10 -11.11
N PRO A 125 -8.22 -14.40 -11.30
CA PRO A 125 -8.99 -13.83 -12.42
C PRO A 125 -8.99 -12.29 -12.42
N PHE A 126 -9.07 -11.68 -11.24
CA PHE A 126 -9.06 -10.23 -11.09
C PHE A 126 -7.67 -9.63 -11.34
N LEU A 127 -6.60 -10.33 -10.97
CA LEU A 127 -5.23 -9.92 -11.29
C LEU A 127 -5.00 -9.93 -12.80
N ARG A 128 -5.45 -10.95 -13.49
CA ARG A 128 -5.39 -11.03 -14.96
C ARG A 128 -6.20 -9.92 -15.64
N TYR A 129 -7.40 -9.65 -15.12
CA TYR A 129 -8.23 -8.54 -15.60
C TYR A 129 -7.55 -7.19 -15.40
N GLY A 130 -6.98 -6.93 -14.22
CA GLY A 130 -6.26 -5.70 -13.88
C GLY A 130 -5.00 -5.49 -14.72
N ALA A 131 -4.30 -6.57 -15.09
CA ALA A 131 -3.13 -6.52 -15.96
C ALA A 131 -3.49 -6.15 -17.42
N GLY A 132 -4.72 -6.42 -17.85
CA GLY A 132 -5.17 -6.18 -19.23
C GLY A 132 -4.68 -7.23 -20.23
N PRO A 133 -5.07 -7.10 -21.51
CA PRO A 133 -4.83 -8.14 -22.51
C PRO A 133 -3.37 -8.26 -22.98
N ASP A 134 -2.60 -7.18 -22.87
CA ASP A 134 -1.25 -7.11 -23.41
C ASP A 134 -0.16 -7.58 -22.41
N VAL A 135 -0.55 -7.81 -21.15
CA VAL A 135 0.37 -8.20 -20.07
C VAL A 135 0.02 -9.58 -19.53
N ARG A 136 1.02 -10.47 -19.55
CA ARG A 136 0.88 -11.83 -19.01
C ARG A 136 1.10 -11.84 -17.50
N VAL A 137 0.12 -12.35 -16.76
CA VAL A 137 0.27 -12.63 -15.32
C VAL A 137 0.64 -14.09 -15.10
N LYS A 138 1.74 -14.35 -14.38
CA LYS A 138 2.23 -15.67 -14.04
C LYS A 138 2.29 -15.82 -12.51
N LEU A 139 1.56 -16.80 -11.98
CA LEU A 139 1.60 -17.16 -10.57
C LEU A 139 2.55 -18.35 -10.36
N GLU A 140 3.56 -18.17 -9.53
CA GLU A 140 4.52 -19.20 -9.12
C GLU A 140 4.51 -19.29 -7.59
N LEU A 141 3.58 -20.10 -7.08
CA LEU A 141 3.30 -20.16 -5.65
C LEU A 141 4.13 -21.26 -4.97
N GLY A 142 4.93 -20.88 -3.97
CA GLY A 142 5.73 -21.80 -3.17
C GLY A 142 4.88 -22.82 -2.40
N SER A 143 5.43 -23.97 -2.06
CA SER A 143 4.71 -25.07 -1.39
C SER A 143 4.65 -24.93 0.13
N ASP A 144 5.63 -24.27 0.74
CA ASP A 144 5.78 -24.19 2.22
C ASP A 144 5.62 -22.74 2.70
N ILE A 145 4.46 -22.13 2.39
CA ILE A 145 4.16 -20.77 2.81
C ILE A 145 3.48 -20.80 4.17
N PRO A 146 4.06 -20.15 5.20
CA PRO A 146 3.45 -20.12 6.52
C PRO A 146 2.17 -19.29 6.50
N ASN A 147 1.24 -19.64 7.40
CA ASN A 147 0.08 -18.80 7.65
C ASN A 147 0.50 -17.47 8.29
N CYS A 148 -0.22 -16.41 7.98
CA CYS A 148 -0.03 -15.07 8.54
C CYS A 148 -1.38 -14.44 8.87
N LEU A 149 -1.36 -13.40 9.70
CA LEU A 149 -2.55 -12.58 9.96
C LEU A 149 -2.75 -11.62 8.80
N ILE A 150 -3.92 -11.65 8.17
CA ILE A 150 -4.22 -10.80 7.02
C ILE A 150 -5.72 -10.51 6.93
N ASP A 151 -6.05 -9.35 6.38
CA ASP A 151 -7.39 -9.02 5.91
C ASP A 151 -7.42 -9.32 4.40
N PRO A 152 -8.25 -10.29 3.93
CA PRO A 152 -8.27 -10.70 2.53
C PRO A 152 -8.60 -9.55 1.57
N ALA A 153 -9.57 -8.68 1.91
CA ALA A 153 -9.99 -7.61 1.02
C ALA A 153 -8.90 -6.54 0.84
N LEU A 154 -8.18 -6.22 1.92
CA LEU A 154 -7.04 -5.30 1.86
C LEU A 154 -5.86 -5.93 1.12
N PHE A 155 -5.64 -7.23 1.28
CA PHE A 155 -4.60 -7.96 0.57
C PHE A 155 -4.86 -7.98 -0.94
N ASP A 156 -6.07 -8.35 -1.34
CA ASP A 156 -6.50 -8.37 -2.74
C ASP A 156 -6.33 -6.99 -3.39
N SER A 157 -6.77 -5.93 -2.69
CA SER A 157 -6.61 -4.55 -3.14
C SER A 157 -5.13 -4.15 -3.30
N ALA A 158 -4.28 -4.52 -2.34
CA ALA A 158 -2.86 -4.20 -2.40
C ALA A 158 -2.16 -4.92 -3.55
N VAL A 159 -2.41 -6.23 -3.75
CA VAL A 159 -1.81 -6.99 -4.85
C VAL A 159 -2.32 -6.49 -6.20
N LEU A 160 -3.61 -6.15 -6.32
CA LEU A 160 -4.17 -5.56 -7.53
C LEU A 160 -3.50 -4.22 -7.86
N ASN A 161 -3.30 -3.35 -6.87
CA ASN A 161 -2.58 -2.09 -7.05
C ASN A 161 -1.15 -2.30 -7.58
N LEU A 162 -0.44 -3.31 -7.08
CA LEU A 162 0.89 -3.65 -7.59
C LEU A 162 0.84 -4.14 -9.03
N VAL A 163 -0.13 -4.99 -9.39
CA VAL A 163 -0.33 -5.49 -10.75
C VAL A 163 -0.69 -4.35 -11.72
N MET A 164 -1.57 -3.44 -11.32
CA MET A 164 -1.92 -2.27 -12.15
C MET A 164 -0.73 -1.32 -12.33
N ASN A 165 0.10 -1.11 -11.29
CA ASN A 165 1.31 -0.32 -11.40
C ASN A 165 2.33 -0.97 -12.34
N ALA A 166 2.50 -2.27 -12.26
CA ALA A 166 3.35 -3.05 -13.15
C ALA A 166 2.87 -2.97 -14.61
N ARG A 167 1.57 -3.14 -14.87
CA ARG A 167 0.97 -2.95 -16.21
C ARG A 167 1.31 -1.56 -16.77
N ASP A 168 1.07 -0.53 -15.98
CA ASP A 168 1.29 0.85 -16.42
C ASP A 168 2.76 1.16 -16.71
N ALA A 169 3.70 0.40 -16.12
CA ALA A 169 5.13 0.45 -16.42
C ALA A 169 5.50 -0.30 -17.71
N MET A 170 4.56 -1.04 -18.32
CA MET A 170 4.76 -1.88 -19.50
C MET A 170 3.80 -1.52 -20.65
N PRO A 171 3.88 -0.32 -21.23
CA PRO A 171 2.92 0.13 -22.27
C PRO A 171 2.98 -0.70 -23.56
N SER A 172 4.05 -1.43 -23.79
CA SER A 172 4.22 -2.34 -24.94
C SER A 172 3.92 -3.81 -24.61
N GLY A 173 3.28 -4.06 -23.47
CA GLY A 173 3.08 -5.41 -22.94
C GLY A 173 4.31 -5.95 -22.22
N GLY A 174 4.17 -7.15 -21.63
CA GLY A 174 5.22 -7.79 -20.86
C GLY A 174 4.73 -8.92 -19.96
N GLU A 175 5.50 -9.25 -18.95
CA GLU A 175 5.16 -10.28 -17.96
C GLU A 175 5.19 -9.71 -16.53
N ILE A 176 4.14 -10.00 -15.77
CA ILE A 176 4.10 -9.80 -14.32
C ILE A 176 4.20 -11.18 -13.68
N ARG A 177 5.20 -11.36 -12.84
CA ARG A 177 5.37 -12.58 -12.06
C ARG A 177 5.01 -12.34 -10.62
N VAL A 178 4.01 -13.07 -10.12
CA VAL A 178 3.61 -13.08 -8.72
C VAL A 178 4.09 -14.38 -8.11
N THR A 179 4.99 -14.29 -7.14
CA THR A 179 5.56 -15.46 -6.47
C THR A 179 5.32 -15.39 -4.98
N THR A 180 5.22 -16.56 -4.33
CA THR A 180 5.23 -16.65 -2.88
C THR A 180 6.42 -17.46 -2.42
N GLU A 181 7.03 -17.04 -1.32
CA GLU A 181 8.15 -17.75 -0.71
C GLU A 181 8.10 -17.64 0.82
N ARG A 182 8.63 -18.67 1.49
CA ARG A 182 8.93 -18.60 2.91
C ARG A 182 10.29 -17.94 3.09
N LEU A 183 10.34 -16.84 3.80
CA LEU A 183 11.58 -16.14 4.10
C LEU A 183 11.92 -16.28 5.57
N VAL A 184 13.08 -16.88 5.86
CA VAL A 184 13.58 -17.02 7.23
C VAL A 184 14.69 -16.01 7.45
N GLN A 185 14.45 -15.09 8.36
CA GLN A 185 15.44 -14.11 8.80
C GLN A 185 16.17 -14.66 10.02
N THR A 186 17.47 -14.90 9.90
CA THR A 186 18.29 -15.46 10.99
C THR A 186 19.07 -14.41 11.77
N ALA A 187 19.32 -13.24 11.17
CA ALA A 187 20.05 -12.14 11.79
C ALA A 187 19.29 -10.82 11.60
N PRO A 188 19.36 -9.91 12.57
CA PRO A 188 18.75 -8.59 12.44
C PRO A 188 19.30 -7.83 11.23
N THR A 189 18.40 -7.17 10.50
CA THR A 189 18.77 -6.17 9.49
C THR A 189 18.04 -4.86 9.81
N PRO A 190 18.43 -3.71 9.23
CA PRO A 190 17.73 -2.44 9.46
C PRO A 190 16.21 -2.55 9.17
N ASP A 191 15.84 -3.37 8.20
CA ASP A 191 14.44 -3.56 7.78
C ASP A 191 13.69 -4.64 8.58
N LEU A 192 14.42 -5.59 9.20
CA LEU A 192 13.87 -6.74 9.92
C LEU A 192 14.64 -6.94 11.24
N PRO A 193 14.08 -6.49 12.37
CA PRO A 193 14.84 -6.32 13.62
C PRO A 193 15.12 -7.59 14.43
N GLY A 194 14.71 -8.78 13.97
CA GLY A 194 14.92 -10.03 14.71
C GLY A 194 14.88 -11.29 13.86
N PRO A 195 15.23 -12.44 14.44
CA PRO A 195 15.02 -13.72 13.78
C PRO A 195 13.52 -13.99 13.70
N GLU A 196 12.99 -14.06 12.51
CA GLU A 196 11.57 -14.23 12.27
C GLU A 196 11.33 -14.93 10.94
N THR A 197 10.21 -15.62 10.85
CA THR A 197 9.76 -16.22 9.61
C THR A 197 8.66 -15.38 9.00
N TYR A 198 8.73 -15.15 7.70
CA TYR A 198 7.75 -14.37 6.95
C TYR A 198 7.15 -15.20 5.83
N ALA A 199 5.85 -15.01 5.58
CA ALA A 199 5.25 -15.30 4.29
C ALA A 199 5.51 -14.09 3.38
N CYS A 200 6.16 -14.30 2.24
CA CYS A 200 6.50 -13.26 1.29
C CYS A 200 5.65 -13.40 0.02
N VAL A 201 5.02 -12.32 -0.42
CA VAL A 201 4.49 -12.19 -1.77
C VAL A 201 5.37 -11.22 -2.54
N ARG A 202 5.89 -11.68 -3.66
CA ARG A 202 6.69 -10.86 -4.58
C ARG A 202 5.92 -10.60 -5.86
N VAL A 203 5.82 -9.34 -6.25
CA VAL A 203 5.33 -8.92 -7.56
C VAL A 203 6.50 -8.33 -8.33
N LYS A 204 6.86 -8.96 -9.45
CA LYS A 204 7.93 -8.52 -10.33
C LYS A 204 7.39 -8.21 -11.72
N ASP A 205 7.79 -7.09 -12.28
CA ASP A 205 7.55 -6.70 -13.67
C ASP A 205 8.86 -6.51 -14.45
N ASP A 206 8.74 -6.57 -15.75
CA ASP A 206 9.83 -6.30 -16.71
C ASP A 206 9.62 -4.89 -17.34
N GLY A 207 9.02 -3.96 -16.62
CA GLY A 207 8.65 -2.63 -17.10
C GLY A 207 9.80 -1.64 -17.16
N CYS A 208 9.46 -0.36 -17.33
CA CYS A 208 10.45 0.71 -17.45
C CYS A 208 11.28 0.96 -16.17
N GLY A 209 10.87 0.39 -15.03
CA GLY A 209 11.51 0.61 -13.74
C GLY A 209 11.45 2.07 -13.27
N MET A 210 12.12 2.35 -12.16
CA MET A 210 12.13 3.67 -11.52
C MET A 210 13.55 4.20 -11.37
N ALA A 211 13.71 5.50 -11.59
CA ALA A 211 14.94 6.20 -11.21
C ALA A 211 15.02 6.33 -9.68
N PRO A 212 16.23 6.47 -9.10
CA PRO A 212 16.39 6.57 -7.64
C PRO A 212 15.58 7.71 -6.99
N GLU A 213 15.38 8.81 -7.70
CA GLU A 213 14.60 9.97 -7.26
C GLU A 213 13.10 9.63 -7.13
N VAL A 214 12.58 8.82 -8.05
CA VAL A 214 11.19 8.33 -8.05
C VAL A 214 11.02 7.31 -6.93
N LEU A 215 11.96 6.37 -6.81
CA LEU A 215 11.91 5.33 -5.79
C LEU A 215 11.88 5.90 -4.36
N ARG A 216 12.60 7.00 -4.09
CA ARG A 216 12.55 7.68 -2.79
C ARG A 216 11.19 8.29 -2.45
N LYS A 217 10.39 8.62 -3.46
CA LYS A 217 9.10 9.30 -3.32
C LYS A 217 7.88 8.39 -3.55
N VAL A 218 8.10 7.10 -3.83
CA VAL A 218 7.03 6.18 -4.23
C VAL A 218 5.94 6.03 -3.17
N PHE A 219 6.26 6.31 -1.91
CA PHE A 219 5.33 6.32 -0.78
C PHE A 219 4.91 7.72 -0.34
N ASP A 220 5.35 8.78 -1.03
CA ASP A 220 4.85 10.12 -0.74
C ASP A 220 3.39 10.22 -1.18
N PRO A 221 2.50 10.78 -0.36
CA PRO A 221 1.11 10.97 -0.73
C PRO A 221 0.95 11.73 -2.05
N PHE A 222 0.08 11.22 -2.93
CA PHE A 222 -0.25 11.82 -4.24
C PHE A 222 0.94 11.91 -5.22
N PHE A 223 2.10 11.38 -4.87
CA PHE A 223 3.20 11.32 -5.80
C PHE A 223 2.91 10.31 -6.93
N THR A 224 2.97 10.78 -8.15
CA THR A 224 2.76 9.97 -9.36
C THR A 224 3.65 10.43 -10.49
N THR A 225 4.14 9.49 -11.28
CA THR A 225 4.83 9.74 -12.55
C THR A 225 3.90 9.62 -13.76
N LYS A 226 2.63 9.26 -13.53
CA LYS A 226 1.61 9.01 -14.58
C LYS A 226 0.82 10.28 -14.97
N GLY A 227 1.22 11.44 -14.47
CA GLY A 227 0.52 12.70 -14.68
C GLY A 227 -0.94 12.63 -14.19
N GLU A 228 -1.86 13.10 -14.99
CA GLU A 228 -3.29 13.12 -14.65
C GLU A 228 -3.94 11.75 -14.50
N LYS A 229 -3.33 10.68 -15.01
CA LYS A 229 -3.85 9.31 -14.92
C LYS A 229 -3.51 8.60 -13.61
N GLY A 230 -2.58 9.15 -12.84
CA GLY A 230 -2.15 8.54 -11.56
C GLY A 230 -2.71 9.27 -10.36
N THR A 231 -3.26 8.53 -9.39
CA THR A 231 -3.78 9.10 -8.14
C THR A 231 -2.68 9.30 -7.08
N GLY A 232 -1.56 8.58 -7.22
CA GLY A 232 -0.49 8.57 -6.21
C GLY A 232 -0.88 7.91 -4.88
N ILE A 233 -2.00 7.17 -4.85
CA ILE A 233 -2.57 6.57 -3.64
C ILE A 233 -2.28 5.06 -3.54
N GLY A 234 -2.16 4.38 -4.67
CA GLY A 234 -2.06 2.92 -4.70
C GLY A 234 -0.90 2.35 -3.85
N MET A 235 0.28 2.97 -3.87
CA MET A 235 1.41 2.53 -3.05
C MET A 235 1.21 2.81 -1.56
N LEU A 236 0.45 3.84 -1.19
CA LEU A 236 0.06 4.10 0.19
C LEU A 236 -0.88 3.01 0.73
N GLN A 237 -1.81 2.52 -0.07
CA GLN A 237 -2.69 1.40 0.31
C GLN A 237 -1.88 0.13 0.58
N VAL A 238 -0.90 -0.16 -0.28
CA VAL A 238 0.03 -1.28 -0.08
C VAL A 238 0.83 -1.13 1.22
N GLN A 239 1.30 0.10 1.51
CA GLN A 239 2.03 0.41 2.75
C GLN A 239 1.12 0.27 3.99
N ALA A 240 -0.11 0.75 3.91
CA ALA A 240 -1.08 0.67 4.99
C ALA A 240 -1.38 -0.78 5.37
N LEU A 241 -1.63 -1.66 4.38
CA LEU A 241 -1.82 -3.09 4.64
C LEU A 241 -0.61 -3.67 5.39
N ALA A 242 0.59 -3.47 4.88
CA ALA A 242 1.79 -4.04 5.50
C ALA A 242 1.94 -3.56 6.95
N GLN A 243 1.75 -2.27 7.23
CA GLN A 243 1.84 -1.70 8.57
C GLN A 243 0.76 -2.24 9.53
N MET A 244 -0.47 -2.44 9.04
CA MET A 244 -1.59 -2.95 9.85
C MET A 244 -1.33 -4.32 10.44
N VAL A 245 -0.68 -5.19 9.70
CA VAL A 245 -0.40 -6.58 10.11
C VAL A 245 1.03 -6.78 10.63
N GLY A 246 1.75 -5.68 10.87
CA GLY A 246 3.16 -5.74 11.34
C GLY A 246 4.13 -6.22 10.26
N GLY A 247 3.69 -6.25 9.02
CA GLY A 247 4.49 -6.64 7.88
C GLY A 247 5.47 -5.57 7.39
N ARG A 248 6.15 -5.85 6.28
CA ARG A 248 7.15 -4.97 5.67
C ARG A 248 7.01 -4.96 4.16
N ILE A 249 7.50 -3.88 3.54
CA ILE A 249 7.63 -3.75 2.10
C ILE A 249 9.09 -3.55 1.74
N ARG A 250 9.53 -4.24 0.70
CA ARG A 250 10.82 -3.99 0.03
C ARG A 250 10.56 -3.70 -1.42
N ILE A 251 11.21 -2.68 -1.96
CA ILE A 251 11.12 -2.34 -3.37
C ILE A 251 12.54 -2.31 -3.94
N LYS A 252 12.72 -3.03 -5.05
CA LYS A 252 13.92 -2.95 -5.89
C LYS A 252 13.47 -2.56 -7.29
N SER A 253 14.02 -1.49 -7.81
CA SER A 253 13.69 -1.02 -9.15
C SER A 253 14.92 -0.42 -9.81
N GLU A 254 15.08 -0.71 -11.08
CA GLU A 254 16.15 -0.17 -11.91
C GLU A 254 15.57 0.26 -13.25
N ARG A 255 15.92 1.47 -13.67
CA ARG A 255 15.41 2.06 -14.91
C ARG A 255 15.78 1.22 -16.11
N GLY A 256 14.80 0.82 -16.91
CA GLY A 256 14.96 -0.04 -18.10
C GLY A 256 15.04 -1.53 -17.81
N ILE A 257 14.98 -1.96 -16.53
CA ILE A 257 15.03 -3.37 -16.13
C ILE A 257 13.68 -3.84 -15.57
N GLY A 258 13.01 -3.01 -14.77
CA GLY A 258 11.73 -3.34 -14.15
C GLY A 258 11.69 -3.06 -12.65
N THR A 259 10.63 -3.52 -12.00
CA THR A 259 10.41 -3.35 -10.56
C THR A 259 10.10 -4.69 -9.90
N THR A 260 10.58 -4.84 -8.68
CA THR A 260 10.22 -5.95 -7.78
C THR A 260 9.75 -5.37 -6.47
N VAL A 261 8.56 -5.76 -6.04
CA VAL A 261 7.97 -5.38 -4.75
C VAL A 261 7.75 -6.65 -3.94
N ASP A 262 8.35 -6.73 -2.76
CA ASP A 262 8.16 -7.81 -1.79
C ASP A 262 7.27 -7.29 -0.65
N LEU A 263 6.16 -7.99 -0.40
CA LEU A 263 5.32 -7.83 0.78
C LEU A 263 5.65 -8.96 1.75
N LEU A 264 6.09 -8.62 2.95
CA LEU A 264 6.53 -9.56 3.98
C LEU A 264 5.52 -9.53 5.13
N PHE A 265 4.91 -10.67 5.41
CA PHE A 265 3.93 -10.84 6.47
C PHE A 265 4.51 -11.77 7.55
N PRO A 266 4.59 -11.33 8.83
CA PRO A 266 5.07 -12.19 9.91
C PRO A 266 4.25 -13.48 9.97
N SER A 267 4.95 -14.62 10.05
CA SER A 267 4.26 -15.90 10.25
C SER A 267 3.63 -15.94 11.63
N ILE A 268 2.43 -16.50 11.72
CA ILE A 268 1.90 -16.95 12.99
C ILE A 268 2.54 -18.29 13.30
N GLN A 269 3.25 -18.38 14.44
CA GLN A 269 3.64 -19.68 14.96
C GLN A 269 2.33 -20.41 15.30
N ALA A 270 2.13 -21.59 14.72
CA ALA A 270 1.13 -22.49 15.24
C ALA A 270 1.59 -22.84 16.67
N ASP A 271 0.84 -22.40 17.67
CA ASP A 271 1.00 -22.95 19.01
C ASP A 271 0.77 -24.47 18.91
N LEU A 272 1.87 -25.20 19.09
CA LEU A 272 1.89 -26.68 19.16
C LEU A 272 1.28 -27.16 20.46
#